data_bca9825f887f460fb8c23cf37834cfff
#
_entry.id   bca9825f887f460fb8c23cf37834cfff
#
_cell.length_a   1.000
_cell.length_b   1.000
_cell.length_c   1.000
_cell.angle_alpha   90.00
_cell.angle_beta   90.00
_cell.angle_gamma   90.00
#
_symmetry.space_group_name_H-M   'P 1'
#
loop_
_entity.id
_entity.type
_entity.pdbx_description
1 polymer ?
#
loop_
_entity_poly.entity_id
_entity_poly.type
_entity_poly.pdbx_seq_one_letter_code
_entity_poly.pdbx_strand_id
1 'polypeptide(L)'
;MTPQDLAARIPDGALLAMPPDYSIPAMEVVRCLIRRKAKGLRLLGVPILGMGADLLIGAGCVAEIETSAVSLGEAGLAPRFTEAAEKNLVKVKDATCPAVHAALQAAEKGVSFMPVPGIGSSDLMKARKDWIAQGEVVLVPAIEPDVALFHARWADDAGNVWVGRRRELATVAHASKNCFVTFEEKQEGDMLEDELLAPGVISSIYVSGLAPAPRGAFPFGVPGVYGVDDAHLSLYAKAAKTREGFDRYLDEWVLTPRKSFSPA
;
A
#
# COMPACT_ATOMS: atom_id res chain seq x y z
N MET A 1 9.28 -12.22 -12.94
CA MET A 1 7.81 -12.34 -12.82
C MET A 1 7.15 -11.14 -13.48
N THR A 2 5.87 -11.19 -13.76
CA THR A 2 5.04 -10.07 -14.20
C THR A 2 4.22 -9.51 -13.03
N PRO A 3 3.64 -8.30 -13.13
CA PRO A 3 2.69 -7.81 -12.12
C PRO A 3 1.49 -8.75 -11.91
N GLN A 4 1.06 -9.45 -12.98
CA GLN A 4 0.00 -10.46 -12.91
C GLN A 4 0.43 -11.67 -12.06
N ASP A 5 1.69 -12.13 -12.20
CA ASP A 5 2.23 -13.21 -11.38
C ASP A 5 2.28 -12.84 -9.91
N LEU A 6 2.69 -11.59 -9.59
CA LEU A 6 2.65 -11.08 -8.22
C LEU A 6 1.22 -11.05 -7.67
N ALA A 7 0.27 -10.52 -8.44
CA ALA A 7 -1.14 -10.50 -8.03
C ALA A 7 -1.72 -11.91 -7.82
N ALA A 8 -1.33 -12.88 -8.64
CA ALA A 8 -1.76 -14.28 -8.51
C ALA A 8 -1.22 -14.95 -7.23
N ARG A 9 -0.08 -14.50 -6.71
CA ARG A 9 0.54 -15.01 -5.49
C ARG A 9 -0.01 -14.37 -4.20
N ILE A 10 -0.80 -13.30 -4.29
CA ILE A 10 -1.51 -12.71 -3.15
C ILE A 10 -2.80 -13.49 -2.96
N PRO A 11 -2.98 -14.30 -1.89
CA PRO A 11 -4.19 -15.09 -1.72
C PRO A 11 -5.41 -14.22 -1.39
N ASP A 12 -6.60 -14.73 -1.66
CA ASP A 12 -7.83 -14.14 -1.16
C ASP A 12 -7.82 -14.17 0.38
N GLY A 13 -8.36 -13.12 1.00
CA GLY A 13 -8.33 -12.96 2.46
C GLY A 13 -7.00 -12.48 3.06
N ALA A 14 -5.94 -12.29 2.26
CA ALA A 14 -4.64 -11.85 2.75
C ALA A 14 -4.70 -10.49 3.44
N LEU A 15 -3.89 -10.30 4.49
CA LEU A 15 -3.56 -8.99 5.04
C LEU A 15 -2.50 -8.34 4.16
N LEU A 16 -2.92 -7.38 3.35
CA LEU A 16 -2.11 -6.68 2.38
C LEU A 16 -1.72 -5.30 2.90
N ALA A 17 -0.45 -5.11 3.21
CA ALA A 17 0.07 -3.81 3.61
C ALA A 17 0.46 -2.99 2.38
N MET A 18 -0.04 -1.77 2.31
CA MET A 18 0.15 -0.84 1.18
C MET A 18 0.60 0.53 1.69
N PRO A 19 1.55 1.18 0.99
CA PRO A 19 1.99 2.53 1.32
C PRO A 19 0.96 3.58 0.91
N PRO A 20 1.08 4.81 1.44
CA PRO A 20 0.34 5.95 0.94
C PRO A 20 0.74 6.31 -0.50
N ASP A 21 -0.14 7.06 -1.16
CA ASP A 21 0.01 7.46 -2.56
C ASP A 21 1.34 8.20 -2.86
N TYR A 22 1.88 8.93 -1.88
CA TYR A 22 3.18 9.63 -2.00
C TYR A 22 4.42 8.73 -1.80
N SER A 23 4.22 7.47 -1.44
CA SER A 23 5.30 6.49 -1.19
C SER A 23 5.35 5.36 -2.23
N ILE A 24 5.10 5.72 -3.47
CA ILE A 24 5.24 4.86 -4.66
C ILE A 24 4.42 3.56 -4.53
N PRO A 25 3.08 3.62 -4.58
CA PRO A 25 2.23 2.44 -4.53
C PRO A 25 2.33 1.60 -5.81
N ALA A 26 2.24 0.27 -5.68
CA ALA A 26 2.27 -0.66 -6.82
C ALA A 26 0.91 -0.72 -7.55
N MET A 27 0.53 0.37 -8.20
CA MET A 27 -0.80 0.53 -8.80
C MET A 27 -1.10 -0.49 -9.90
N GLU A 28 -0.08 -0.99 -10.63
CA GLU A 28 -0.32 -2.01 -11.64
C GLU A 28 -0.71 -3.35 -11.00
N VAL A 29 -0.12 -3.72 -9.84
CA VAL A 29 -0.56 -4.92 -9.11
C VAL A 29 -1.96 -4.74 -8.54
N VAL A 30 -2.31 -3.54 -8.06
CA VAL A 30 -3.70 -3.20 -7.64
C VAL A 30 -4.68 -3.46 -8.78
N ARG A 31 -4.37 -3.01 -10.01
CA ARG A 31 -5.21 -3.29 -11.20
C ARG A 31 -5.29 -4.78 -11.50
N CYS A 32 -4.17 -5.51 -11.38
CA CYS A 32 -4.16 -6.97 -11.58
C CYS A 32 -5.01 -7.70 -10.54
N LEU A 33 -5.01 -7.28 -9.27
CA LEU A 33 -5.89 -7.83 -8.24
C LEU A 33 -7.37 -7.64 -8.59
N ILE A 34 -7.75 -6.49 -9.13
CA ILE A 34 -9.12 -6.23 -9.58
C ILE A 34 -9.45 -7.12 -10.80
N ARG A 35 -8.56 -7.20 -11.81
CA ARG A 35 -8.76 -8.03 -13.01
C ARG A 35 -8.96 -9.51 -12.66
N ARG A 36 -8.21 -10.04 -11.68
CA ARG A 36 -8.38 -11.41 -11.19
C ARG A 36 -9.56 -11.58 -10.25
N LYS A 37 -10.27 -10.50 -9.90
CA LYS A 37 -11.41 -10.49 -8.98
C LYS A 37 -11.04 -11.03 -7.59
N ALA A 38 -9.93 -10.52 -7.03
CA ALA A 38 -9.50 -10.83 -5.66
C ALA A 38 -10.65 -10.61 -4.67
N LYS A 39 -10.71 -11.43 -3.61
CA LYS A 39 -11.82 -11.38 -2.64
C LYS A 39 -11.31 -11.35 -1.21
N GLY A 40 -12.06 -10.66 -0.36
CA GLY A 40 -11.89 -10.72 1.09
C GLY A 40 -10.56 -10.14 1.60
N LEU A 41 -9.84 -9.35 0.78
CA LEU A 41 -8.59 -8.74 1.20
C LEU A 41 -8.80 -7.91 2.46
N ARG A 42 -7.84 -7.97 3.36
CA ARG A 42 -7.72 -7.08 4.51
C ARG A 42 -6.60 -6.09 4.23
N LEU A 43 -6.90 -4.81 4.17
CA LEU A 43 -5.91 -3.80 3.85
C LEU A 43 -5.32 -3.19 5.12
N LEU A 44 -4.00 -3.05 5.16
CA LEU A 44 -3.27 -2.31 6.19
C LEU A 44 -2.63 -1.08 5.54
N GLY A 45 -2.99 0.12 6.01
CA GLY A 45 -2.34 1.36 5.60
C GLY A 45 -1.02 1.58 6.33
N VAL A 46 0.00 2.06 5.62
CA VAL A 46 1.34 2.30 6.20
C VAL A 46 1.70 3.80 6.13
N PRO A 47 1.17 4.64 7.00
CA PRO A 47 0.04 4.41 7.95
C PRO A 47 -1.33 4.76 7.36
N ILE A 48 -1.39 5.39 6.20
CA ILE A 48 -2.61 5.81 5.49
C ILE A 48 -2.72 5.10 4.15
N LEU A 49 -3.91 5.14 3.58
CA LEU A 49 -4.22 4.58 2.26
C LEU A 49 -4.81 5.66 1.35
N GLY A 50 -4.71 5.42 0.05
CA GLY A 50 -5.20 6.33 -0.97
C GLY A 50 -5.99 5.64 -2.08
N MET A 51 -5.76 6.08 -3.33
CA MET A 51 -6.51 5.64 -4.50
C MET A 51 -6.46 4.12 -4.71
N GLY A 52 -5.33 3.47 -4.42
CA GLY A 52 -5.22 2.01 -4.57
C GLY A 52 -6.23 1.26 -3.72
N ALA A 53 -6.41 1.68 -2.45
CA ALA A 53 -7.41 1.11 -1.56
C ALA A 53 -8.85 1.45 -2.00
N ASP A 54 -9.10 2.70 -2.39
CA ASP A 54 -10.41 3.14 -2.87
C ASP A 54 -10.86 2.34 -4.10
N LEU A 55 -9.94 2.06 -5.04
CA LEU A 55 -10.17 1.19 -6.21
C LEU A 55 -10.53 -0.24 -5.80
N LEU A 56 -9.74 -0.87 -4.89
CA LEU A 56 -9.99 -2.24 -4.43
C LEU A 56 -11.31 -2.36 -3.69
N ILE A 57 -11.66 -1.36 -2.87
CA ILE A 57 -12.92 -1.31 -2.13
C ILE A 57 -14.09 -1.18 -3.12
N GLY A 58 -14.03 -0.22 -4.03
CA GLY A 58 -15.07 0.00 -5.04
C GLY A 58 -15.28 -1.21 -5.96
N ALA A 59 -14.21 -1.97 -6.23
CA ALA A 59 -14.27 -3.21 -7.01
C ALA A 59 -14.75 -4.44 -6.20
N GLY A 60 -15.05 -4.28 -4.89
CA GLY A 60 -15.55 -5.36 -4.03
C GLY A 60 -14.48 -6.40 -3.64
N CYS A 61 -13.21 -6.02 -3.67
CA CYS A 61 -12.10 -6.91 -3.33
C CYS A 61 -11.80 -6.97 -1.82
N VAL A 62 -12.30 -6.01 -1.03
CA VAL A 62 -11.88 -5.76 0.36
C VAL A 62 -12.97 -6.14 1.35
N ALA A 63 -12.60 -6.82 2.43
CA ALA A 63 -13.50 -7.15 3.55
C ALA A 63 -13.20 -6.29 4.80
N GLU A 64 -11.95 -5.96 5.04
CA GLU A 64 -11.52 -5.20 6.22
C GLU A 64 -10.43 -4.20 5.85
N ILE A 65 -10.39 -3.08 6.55
CA ILE A 65 -9.33 -2.08 6.42
C ILE A 65 -8.88 -1.63 7.80
N GLU A 66 -7.55 -1.61 8.03
CA GLU A 66 -6.92 -1.04 9.21
C GLU A 66 -5.99 0.09 8.79
N THR A 67 -6.31 1.32 9.17
CA THR A 67 -5.59 2.50 8.71
C THR A 67 -5.92 3.72 9.58
N SER A 68 -5.07 4.73 9.54
CA SER A 68 -5.36 6.02 10.18
C SER A 68 -6.19 6.95 9.30
N ALA A 69 -6.20 6.75 7.98
CA ALA A 69 -7.03 7.50 7.05
C ALA A 69 -7.08 6.82 5.67
N VAL A 70 -8.12 7.14 4.89
CA VAL A 70 -8.16 6.91 3.44
C VAL A 70 -8.47 8.24 2.76
N SER A 71 -7.58 8.73 1.90
CA SER A 71 -7.70 10.04 1.27
C SER A 71 -7.07 10.04 -0.11
N LEU A 72 -7.64 10.80 -1.03
CA LEU A 72 -7.06 11.07 -2.35
C LEU A 72 -6.16 12.33 -2.35
N GLY A 73 -5.69 12.77 -1.17
CA GLY A 73 -4.86 13.96 -1.04
C GLY A 73 -5.58 15.22 -1.52
N GLU A 74 -4.94 15.99 -2.40
CA GLU A 74 -5.50 17.23 -2.96
C GLU A 74 -6.79 16.99 -3.77
N ALA A 75 -7.03 15.77 -4.27
CA ALA A 75 -8.26 15.42 -4.97
C ALA A 75 -9.45 15.15 -4.02
N GLY A 76 -9.23 15.14 -2.70
CA GLY A 76 -10.25 15.12 -1.66
C GLY A 76 -10.50 13.74 -1.04
N LEU A 77 -11.75 13.50 -0.64
CA LEU A 77 -12.16 12.24 -0.02
C LEU A 77 -12.11 11.08 -1.00
N ALA A 78 -11.89 9.87 -0.48
CA ALA A 78 -11.95 8.61 -1.20
C ALA A 78 -13.42 8.14 -1.34
N PRO A 79 -14.07 8.32 -2.51
CA PRO A 79 -15.53 8.19 -2.60
C PRO A 79 -16.04 6.76 -2.39
N ARG A 80 -15.29 5.76 -2.85
CA ARG A 80 -15.70 4.35 -2.72
C ARG A 80 -15.52 3.85 -1.29
N PHE A 81 -14.45 4.30 -0.62
CA PHE A 81 -14.27 4.04 0.81
C PHE A 81 -15.36 4.70 1.64
N THR A 82 -15.65 5.99 1.39
CA THR A 82 -16.68 6.73 2.12
C THR A 82 -18.03 6.01 2.01
N GLU A 83 -18.46 5.66 0.80
CA GLU A 83 -19.70 4.92 0.59
C GLU A 83 -19.69 3.56 1.30
N ALA A 84 -18.58 2.82 1.21
CA ALA A 84 -18.46 1.50 1.83
C ALA A 84 -18.50 1.57 3.36
N ALA A 85 -17.87 2.58 3.96
CA ALA A 85 -17.89 2.82 5.40
C ALA A 85 -19.31 3.20 5.90
N GLU A 86 -19.98 4.13 5.22
CA GLU A 86 -21.35 4.56 5.56
C GLU A 86 -22.37 3.41 5.47
N LYS A 87 -22.19 2.53 4.47
CA LYS A 87 -23.08 1.37 4.24
C LYS A 87 -22.64 0.10 4.97
N ASN A 88 -21.57 0.15 5.76
CA ASN A 88 -20.97 -1.00 6.45
C ASN A 88 -20.65 -2.19 5.51
N LEU A 89 -20.19 -1.89 4.28
CA LEU A 89 -19.79 -2.89 3.29
C LEU A 89 -18.36 -3.42 3.55
N VAL A 90 -17.55 -2.63 4.26
CA VAL A 90 -16.17 -2.97 4.65
C VAL A 90 -16.03 -2.72 6.14
N LYS A 91 -15.43 -3.66 6.85
CA LYS A 91 -15.13 -3.49 8.27
C LYS A 91 -13.96 -2.51 8.42
N VAL A 92 -14.22 -1.38 9.06
CA VAL A 92 -13.20 -0.36 9.34
C VAL A 92 -12.63 -0.58 10.75
N LYS A 93 -11.32 -0.69 10.84
CA LYS A 93 -10.56 -0.80 12.08
C LYS A 93 -9.68 0.43 12.18
N ASP A 94 -10.17 1.43 12.91
CA ASP A 94 -9.46 2.69 13.06
C ASP A 94 -8.13 2.52 13.80
N ALA A 95 -7.12 3.25 13.34
CA ALA A 95 -5.80 3.31 13.94
C ALA A 95 -5.26 4.74 13.93
N THR A 96 -4.11 4.95 14.56
CA THR A 96 -3.33 6.18 14.42
C THR A 96 -2.03 5.91 13.71
N CYS A 97 -1.44 6.93 13.05
CA CYS A 97 -0.14 6.79 12.42
C CYS A 97 0.93 6.19 13.37
N PRO A 98 1.10 6.70 14.62
CA PRO A 98 2.04 6.11 15.56
C PRO A 98 1.75 4.65 15.90
N ALA A 99 0.47 4.27 16.04
CA ALA A 99 0.10 2.90 16.39
C ALA A 99 0.40 1.92 15.24
N VAL A 100 0.10 2.28 13.99
CA VAL A 100 0.43 1.41 12.83
C VAL A 100 1.94 1.22 12.70
N HIS A 101 2.71 2.32 12.80
CA HIS A 101 4.17 2.20 12.75
C HIS A 101 4.73 1.36 13.89
N ALA A 102 4.23 1.55 15.12
CA ALA A 102 4.64 0.77 16.27
C ALA A 102 4.31 -0.72 16.12
N ALA A 103 3.12 -1.05 15.59
CA ALA A 103 2.70 -2.42 15.34
C ALA A 103 3.60 -3.12 14.31
N LEU A 104 3.97 -2.43 13.22
CA LEU A 104 4.91 -2.95 12.22
C LEU A 104 6.33 -3.08 12.77
N GLN A 105 6.80 -2.10 13.56
CA GLN A 105 8.09 -2.19 14.23
C GLN A 105 8.15 -3.33 15.26
N ALA A 106 7.04 -3.62 15.94
CA ALA A 106 6.96 -4.78 16.83
C ALA A 106 7.16 -6.09 16.05
N ALA A 107 6.49 -6.24 14.91
CA ALA A 107 6.65 -7.41 14.03
C ALA A 107 8.08 -7.50 13.47
N GLU A 108 8.64 -6.39 12.94
CA GLU A 108 10.02 -6.32 12.46
C GLU A 108 11.04 -6.79 13.50
N LYS A 109 10.80 -6.47 14.78
CA LYS A 109 11.70 -6.84 15.90
C LYS A 109 11.37 -8.17 16.56
N GLY A 110 10.33 -8.86 16.11
CA GLY A 110 9.89 -10.13 16.70
C GLY A 110 9.37 -10.00 18.13
N VAL A 111 8.84 -8.82 18.53
CA VAL A 111 8.22 -8.60 19.83
C VAL A 111 6.71 -8.53 19.72
N SER A 112 6.00 -8.98 20.78
CA SER A 112 4.54 -9.09 20.74
C SER A 112 3.83 -7.73 20.75
N PHE A 113 4.44 -6.70 21.35
CA PHE A 113 3.85 -5.37 21.55
C PHE A 113 4.91 -4.28 21.45
N MET A 114 4.48 -3.08 21.05
CA MET A 114 5.27 -1.85 21.13
C MET A 114 4.53 -0.80 21.97
N PRO A 115 5.20 -0.15 22.94
CA PRO A 115 4.59 0.92 23.72
C PRO A 115 4.47 2.20 22.89
N VAL A 116 3.28 2.82 22.91
CA VAL A 116 2.98 4.07 22.23
C VAL A 116 2.44 5.08 23.27
N PRO A 117 3.13 6.19 23.53
CA PRO A 117 2.64 7.21 24.43
C PRO A 117 1.56 8.08 23.78
N GLY A 118 0.74 8.73 24.58
CA GLY A 118 -0.17 9.82 24.17
C GLY A 118 -1.47 9.39 23.50
N ILE A 119 -1.69 8.11 23.24
CA ILE A 119 -2.94 7.63 22.60
C ILE A 119 -3.96 7.07 23.59
N GLY A 120 -3.59 6.91 24.84
CA GLY A 120 -4.43 6.29 25.89
C GLY A 120 -5.71 7.06 26.25
N SER A 121 -5.73 8.38 26.04
CA SER A 121 -6.91 9.23 26.27
C SER A 121 -7.83 9.35 25.05
N SER A 122 -7.47 8.76 23.92
CA SER A 122 -8.26 8.85 22.69
C SER A 122 -9.49 7.93 22.72
N ASP A 123 -10.53 8.29 21.97
CA ASP A 123 -11.72 7.45 21.80
C ASP A 123 -11.42 6.12 21.10
N LEU A 124 -10.28 6.00 20.42
CA LEU A 124 -9.83 4.75 19.82
C LEU A 124 -9.67 3.62 20.85
N MET A 125 -9.32 3.94 22.10
CA MET A 125 -9.24 2.95 23.18
C MET A 125 -10.58 2.23 23.43
N LYS A 126 -11.72 2.86 23.11
CA LYS A 126 -13.04 2.26 23.20
C LYS A 126 -13.30 1.24 22.10
N ALA A 127 -12.77 1.48 20.92
CA ALA A 127 -12.92 0.64 19.73
C ALA A 127 -11.84 -0.47 19.64
N ARG A 128 -10.62 -0.18 20.07
CA ARG A 128 -9.45 -1.06 19.98
C ARG A 128 -9.30 -1.94 21.23
N LYS A 129 -10.07 -3.04 21.27
CA LYS A 129 -10.03 -3.99 22.40
C LYS A 129 -8.74 -4.82 22.45
N ASP A 130 -7.98 -4.82 21.37
CA ASP A 130 -6.66 -5.42 21.24
C ASP A 130 -5.51 -4.56 21.80
N TRP A 131 -5.77 -3.27 22.11
CA TRP A 131 -4.81 -2.37 22.74
C TRP A 131 -4.88 -2.43 24.25
N ILE A 132 -3.73 -2.44 24.92
CA ILE A 132 -3.63 -2.59 26.37
C ILE A 132 -3.09 -1.29 26.97
N ALA A 133 -3.90 -0.59 27.79
CA ALA A 133 -3.42 0.57 28.54
C ALA A 133 -2.51 0.12 29.69
N GLN A 134 -1.32 0.70 29.78
CA GLN A 134 -0.35 0.44 30.86
C GLN A 134 0.31 1.75 31.31
N GLY A 135 -0.21 2.33 32.37
CA GLY A 135 0.22 3.65 32.84
C GLY A 135 -0.01 4.72 31.78
N GLU A 136 1.04 5.44 31.39
CA GLU A 136 0.98 6.52 30.39
C GLU A 136 1.12 6.04 28.94
N VAL A 137 1.32 4.75 28.72
CA VAL A 137 1.49 4.19 27.39
C VAL A 137 0.40 3.18 27.06
N VAL A 138 0.19 2.96 25.78
CA VAL A 138 -0.64 1.90 25.24
C VAL A 138 0.28 0.88 24.57
N LEU A 139 0.15 -0.39 24.93
CA LEU A 139 0.81 -1.48 24.26
C LEU A 139 0.00 -1.84 23.02
N VAL A 140 0.57 -1.56 21.86
CA VAL A 140 -0.03 -1.88 20.57
C VAL A 140 0.53 -3.23 20.10
N PRO A 141 -0.32 -4.23 19.77
CA PRO A 141 0.14 -5.53 19.36
C PRO A 141 0.86 -5.47 18.00
N ALA A 142 1.80 -6.37 17.81
CA ALA A 142 2.48 -6.55 16.53
C ALA A 142 1.48 -6.87 15.42
N ILE A 143 1.68 -6.28 14.24
CA ILE A 143 0.94 -6.62 13.02
C ILE A 143 1.95 -7.17 12.02
N GLU A 144 1.81 -8.45 11.68
CA GLU A 144 2.60 -9.12 10.66
C GLU A 144 1.74 -9.28 9.40
N PRO A 145 1.92 -8.44 8.36
CA PRO A 145 1.18 -8.58 7.11
C PRO A 145 1.53 -9.89 6.39
N ASP A 146 0.55 -10.48 5.70
CA ASP A 146 0.81 -11.61 4.81
C ASP A 146 1.64 -11.17 3.60
N VAL A 147 1.39 -9.94 3.12
CA VAL A 147 2.12 -9.35 1.99
C VAL A 147 2.32 -7.85 2.20
N ALA A 148 3.58 -7.38 2.06
CA ALA A 148 3.89 -5.99 1.75
C ALA A 148 3.88 -5.80 0.23
N LEU A 149 3.21 -4.74 -0.26
CA LEU A 149 3.09 -4.45 -1.68
C LEU A 149 3.41 -2.98 -1.95
N PHE A 150 4.48 -2.72 -2.71
CA PHE A 150 4.85 -1.38 -3.13
C PHE A 150 5.60 -1.39 -4.47
N HIS A 151 5.91 -0.19 -4.99
CA HIS A 151 6.70 -0.02 -6.18
C HIS A 151 8.05 0.63 -5.83
N ALA A 152 9.09 0.33 -6.59
CA ALA A 152 10.42 0.86 -6.41
C ALA A 152 10.91 1.56 -7.70
N ARG A 153 11.84 2.48 -7.56
CA ARG A 153 12.48 3.08 -8.73
C ARG A 153 13.35 2.06 -9.44
N TRP A 154 14.20 1.34 -8.71
CA TRP A 154 15.16 0.39 -9.24
C TRP A 154 15.08 -0.95 -8.56
N ALA A 155 15.41 -2.01 -9.33
CA ALA A 155 15.83 -3.30 -8.80
C ALA A 155 17.17 -3.67 -9.47
N ASP A 156 18.09 -4.25 -8.69
CA ASP A 156 19.41 -4.62 -9.20
C ASP A 156 19.52 -6.10 -9.58
N ASP A 157 20.72 -6.51 -10.01
CA ASP A 157 21.02 -7.89 -10.39
C ASP A 157 20.96 -8.88 -9.23
N ALA A 158 21.22 -8.40 -7.98
CA ALA A 158 21.12 -9.20 -6.76
C ALA A 158 19.67 -9.33 -6.24
N GLY A 159 18.74 -8.58 -6.84
CA GLY A 159 17.32 -8.55 -6.43
C GLY A 159 17.02 -7.58 -5.30
N ASN A 160 17.96 -6.70 -4.96
CA ASN A 160 17.70 -5.59 -4.05
C ASN A 160 16.81 -4.54 -4.73
N VAL A 161 16.07 -3.76 -3.94
CA VAL A 161 15.22 -2.69 -4.47
C VAL A 161 15.53 -1.35 -3.82
N TRP A 162 15.53 -0.27 -4.62
CA TRP A 162 15.82 1.07 -4.13
C TRP A 162 14.53 1.87 -3.95
N VAL A 163 14.27 2.27 -2.70
CA VAL A 163 13.10 3.07 -2.30
C VAL A 163 13.49 4.47 -1.82
N GLY A 164 14.79 4.74 -1.75
CA GLY A 164 15.34 6.01 -1.30
C GLY A 164 14.99 6.31 0.16
N ARG A 165 14.49 7.51 0.44
CA ARG A 165 14.20 7.99 1.80
C ARG A 165 12.95 7.40 2.47
N ARG A 166 12.25 6.45 1.84
CA ARG A 166 10.95 5.91 2.30
C ARG A 166 11.17 4.77 3.28
N ARG A 167 11.52 5.12 4.52
CA ARG A 167 11.86 4.15 5.56
C ARG A 167 10.68 3.27 5.99
N GLU A 168 9.45 3.77 5.84
CA GLU A 168 8.23 3.00 6.09
C GLU A 168 8.14 1.76 5.20
N LEU A 169 8.68 1.82 3.97
CA LEU A 169 8.72 0.67 3.07
C LEU A 169 9.70 -0.41 3.55
N ALA A 170 10.83 -0.01 4.13
CA ALA A 170 11.76 -0.96 4.75
C ALA A 170 11.11 -1.66 5.95
N THR A 171 10.49 -0.87 6.85
CA THR A 171 9.79 -1.44 8.01
C THR A 171 8.70 -2.43 7.61
N VAL A 172 7.86 -2.09 6.63
CA VAL A 172 6.78 -3.00 6.21
C VAL A 172 7.31 -4.23 5.49
N ALA A 173 8.40 -4.12 4.72
CA ALA A 173 9.06 -5.26 4.08
C ALA A 173 9.62 -6.24 5.13
N HIS A 174 10.26 -5.71 6.18
CA HIS A 174 10.82 -6.52 7.28
C HIS A 174 9.73 -7.13 8.18
N ALA A 175 8.60 -6.45 8.35
CA ALA A 175 7.49 -6.91 9.19
C ALA A 175 6.61 -7.98 8.52
N SER A 176 6.69 -8.14 7.20
CA SER A 176 5.75 -8.96 6.42
C SER A 176 6.29 -10.35 6.11
N LYS A 177 5.40 -11.35 6.00
CA LYS A 177 5.77 -12.71 5.59
C LYS A 177 6.30 -12.77 4.17
N ASN A 178 5.76 -11.93 3.28
CA ASN A 178 6.19 -11.79 1.90
C ASN A 178 6.26 -10.31 1.52
N CYS A 179 7.21 -9.95 0.67
CA CYS A 179 7.32 -8.62 0.11
C CYS A 179 7.33 -8.71 -1.42
N PHE A 180 6.31 -8.15 -2.05
CA PHE A 180 6.18 -8.10 -3.51
C PHE A 180 6.41 -6.68 -3.99
N VAL A 181 7.36 -6.52 -4.91
CA VAL A 181 7.77 -5.21 -5.39
C VAL A 181 7.72 -5.18 -6.91
N THR A 182 7.09 -4.15 -7.46
CA THR A 182 7.26 -3.78 -8.86
C THR A 182 8.32 -2.69 -8.97
N PHE A 183 8.98 -2.54 -10.12
CA PHE A 183 10.01 -1.53 -10.30
C PHE A 183 10.00 -0.94 -11.71
N GLU A 184 10.52 0.30 -11.83
CA GLU A 184 10.58 1.03 -13.10
C GLU A 184 11.69 0.52 -14.00
N GLU A 185 12.92 0.47 -13.46
CA GLU A 185 14.13 0.22 -14.22
C GLU A 185 15.04 -0.77 -13.50
N LYS A 186 15.78 -1.56 -14.29
CA LYS A 186 16.81 -2.44 -13.76
C LYS A 186 18.13 -1.67 -13.64
N GLN A 187 18.77 -1.77 -12.47
CA GLN A 187 20.10 -1.24 -12.20
C GLN A 187 21.12 -2.38 -12.32
N GLU A 188 22.24 -2.14 -13.01
CA GLU A 188 23.34 -3.11 -13.08
C GLU A 188 24.13 -3.15 -11.77
N GLY A 189 24.66 -4.33 -11.43
CA GLY A 189 25.49 -4.56 -10.26
C GLY A 189 24.70 -4.76 -8.96
N ASP A 190 25.31 -4.46 -7.83
CA ASP A 190 24.73 -4.52 -6.48
C ASP A 190 24.69 -3.12 -5.87
N MET A 191 23.49 -2.59 -5.66
CA MET A 191 23.31 -1.25 -5.07
C MET A 191 23.74 -1.16 -3.60
N LEU A 192 23.95 -2.28 -2.91
CA LEU A 192 24.49 -2.28 -1.55
C LEU A 192 25.99 -1.97 -1.50
N GLU A 193 26.72 -2.12 -2.62
CA GLU A 193 28.13 -1.73 -2.74
C GLU A 193 28.33 -0.23 -2.96
N ASP A 194 27.28 0.51 -3.33
CA ASP A 194 27.33 1.95 -3.50
C ASP A 194 26.88 2.67 -2.21
N GLU A 195 27.82 3.34 -1.53
CA GLU A 195 27.57 4.05 -0.27
C GLU A 195 26.48 5.13 -0.36
N LEU A 196 26.24 5.70 -1.55
CA LEU A 196 25.20 6.71 -1.76
C LEU A 196 23.82 6.08 -1.97
N LEU A 197 23.75 4.90 -2.53
CA LEU A 197 22.49 4.19 -2.79
C LEU A 197 22.09 3.28 -1.61
N ALA A 198 23.05 2.62 -0.98
CA ALA A 198 22.82 1.63 0.08
C ALA A 198 21.85 2.09 1.19
N PRO A 199 21.86 3.34 1.68
CA PRO A 199 20.90 3.78 2.70
C PRO A 199 19.43 3.76 2.26
N GLY A 200 19.16 3.73 0.96
CA GLY A 200 17.83 3.66 0.38
C GLY A 200 17.45 2.28 -0.16
N VAL A 201 18.29 1.27 0.05
CA VAL A 201 18.11 -0.09 -0.47
C VAL A 201 17.38 -0.97 0.56
N ILE A 202 16.44 -1.76 0.07
CA ILE A 202 15.89 -2.92 0.78
C ILE A 202 16.54 -4.15 0.18
N SER A 203 17.26 -4.93 1.02
CA SER A 203 17.97 -6.13 0.57
C SER A 203 17.03 -7.20 0.04
N SER A 204 17.50 -7.93 -0.96
CA SER A 204 16.80 -9.05 -1.60
C SER A 204 16.38 -10.16 -0.63
N ILE A 205 17.01 -10.26 0.53
CA ILE A 205 16.62 -11.21 1.59
C ILE A 205 15.18 -11.00 2.08
N TYR A 206 14.66 -9.78 1.96
CA TYR A 206 13.28 -9.43 2.33
C TYR A 206 12.32 -9.46 1.15
N VAL A 207 12.81 -9.57 -0.09
CA VAL A 207 11.99 -9.48 -1.31
C VAL A 207 11.60 -10.86 -1.80
N SER A 208 10.32 -11.20 -1.71
CA SER A 208 9.77 -12.51 -2.10
C SER A 208 9.39 -12.59 -3.59
N GLY A 209 9.27 -11.44 -4.25
CA GLY A 209 8.93 -11.37 -5.66
C GLY A 209 9.12 -10.00 -6.28
N LEU A 210 9.72 -9.99 -7.48
CA LEU A 210 10.01 -8.81 -8.27
C LEU A 210 9.36 -8.88 -9.65
N ALA A 211 8.81 -7.77 -10.12
CA ALA A 211 8.30 -7.63 -11.48
C ALA A 211 8.59 -6.25 -12.06
N PRO A 212 9.19 -6.16 -13.26
CA PRO A 212 9.29 -4.89 -13.97
C PRO A 212 7.90 -4.38 -14.32
N ALA A 213 7.67 -3.10 -14.09
CA ALA A 213 6.41 -2.44 -14.38
C ALA A 213 6.67 -0.94 -14.70
N PRO A 214 7.16 -0.61 -15.88
CA PRO A 214 7.33 0.78 -16.28
C PRO A 214 6.02 1.57 -16.09
N ARG A 215 6.09 2.73 -15.41
CA ARG A 215 4.94 3.50 -14.94
C ARG A 215 3.98 2.72 -14.01
N GLY A 216 4.51 1.75 -13.28
CA GLY A 216 3.75 0.86 -12.39
C GLY A 216 3.09 1.55 -11.20
N ALA A 217 3.55 2.73 -10.82
CA ALA A 217 2.91 3.58 -9.80
C ALA A 217 1.84 4.54 -10.36
N PHE A 218 1.68 4.66 -11.70
CA PHE A 218 0.72 5.59 -12.31
C PHE A 218 -0.68 5.48 -11.68
N PRO A 219 -1.34 6.61 -11.32
CA PRO A 219 -1.06 8.00 -11.66
C PRO A 219 -0.08 8.72 -10.71
N PHE A 220 0.50 8.03 -9.73
CA PHE A 220 1.47 8.61 -8.81
C PHE A 220 2.86 8.66 -9.43
N GLY A 221 3.67 9.62 -8.93
CA GLY A 221 4.99 9.83 -9.46
C GLY A 221 6.05 8.89 -8.88
N VAL A 222 7.10 8.64 -9.66
CA VAL A 222 8.33 8.00 -9.20
C VAL A 222 9.46 9.04 -9.26
N PRO A 223 10.05 9.43 -8.13
CA PRO A 223 11.04 10.48 -8.07
C PRO A 223 12.22 10.27 -9.03
N GLY A 224 12.48 11.29 -9.84
CA GLY A 224 13.54 11.25 -10.85
C GLY A 224 13.20 10.46 -12.12
N VAL A 225 11.94 9.97 -12.25
CA VAL A 225 11.46 9.29 -13.47
C VAL A 225 10.28 10.04 -14.06
N TYR A 226 9.18 10.19 -13.32
CA TYR A 226 8.00 10.96 -13.76
C TYR A 226 7.25 11.55 -12.57
N GLY A 227 6.47 12.60 -12.82
CA GLY A 227 5.62 13.27 -11.82
C GLY A 227 4.26 12.59 -11.61
N VAL A 228 3.52 13.13 -10.66
CA VAL A 228 2.12 12.77 -10.43
C VAL A 228 1.25 13.33 -11.57
N ASP A 229 0.26 12.56 -11.99
CA ASP A 229 -0.77 13.02 -12.95
C ASP A 229 -2.01 13.51 -12.17
N ASP A 230 -1.99 14.79 -11.78
CA ASP A 230 -3.07 15.42 -11.01
C ASP A 230 -4.39 15.49 -11.80
N ALA A 231 -4.29 15.59 -13.13
CA ALA A 231 -5.47 15.56 -13.99
C ALA A 231 -6.17 14.21 -13.93
N HIS A 232 -5.39 13.12 -13.96
CA HIS A 232 -5.91 11.77 -13.81
C HIS A 232 -6.51 11.52 -12.43
N LEU A 233 -5.85 11.99 -11.35
CA LEU A 233 -6.39 11.90 -9.99
C LEU A 233 -7.72 12.64 -9.87
N SER A 234 -7.82 13.83 -10.45
CA SER A 234 -9.06 14.61 -10.50
C SER A 234 -10.14 13.90 -11.31
N LEU A 235 -9.79 13.27 -12.43
CA LEU A 235 -10.71 12.46 -13.24
C LEU A 235 -11.25 11.29 -12.42
N TYR A 236 -10.38 10.53 -11.73
CA TYR A 236 -10.77 9.43 -10.86
C TYR A 236 -11.71 9.90 -9.75
N ALA A 237 -11.30 10.95 -9.01
CA ALA A 237 -12.09 11.48 -7.90
C ALA A 237 -13.49 11.90 -8.30
N LYS A 238 -13.66 12.44 -9.53
CA LYS A 238 -14.98 12.78 -10.09
C LYS A 238 -15.76 11.53 -10.50
N ALA A 239 -15.12 10.62 -11.23
CA ALA A 239 -15.77 9.39 -11.72
C ALA A 239 -16.23 8.49 -10.55
N ALA A 240 -15.40 8.36 -9.52
CA ALA A 240 -15.67 7.50 -8.38
C ALA A 240 -16.80 7.98 -7.45
N LYS A 241 -17.35 9.19 -7.64
CA LYS A 241 -18.49 9.69 -6.85
C LYS A 241 -19.79 8.92 -7.07
N THR A 242 -19.96 8.32 -8.26
CA THR A 242 -21.15 7.52 -8.59
C THR A 242 -20.74 6.11 -8.97
N ARG A 243 -21.63 5.13 -8.79
CA ARG A 243 -21.37 3.74 -9.18
C ARG A 243 -21.12 3.63 -10.69
N GLU A 244 -21.96 4.26 -11.50
CA GLU A 244 -21.83 4.22 -12.97
C GLU A 244 -20.56 4.89 -13.46
N GLY A 245 -20.15 5.99 -12.82
CA GLY A 245 -18.89 6.67 -13.13
C GLY A 245 -17.68 5.81 -12.78
N PHE A 246 -17.71 5.16 -11.62
CA PHE A 246 -16.66 4.25 -11.17
C PHE A 246 -16.56 3.01 -12.08
N ASP A 247 -17.69 2.41 -12.47
CA ASP A 247 -17.70 1.25 -13.38
C ASP A 247 -17.10 1.61 -14.74
N ARG A 248 -17.44 2.78 -15.31
CA ARG A 248 -16.80 3.28 -16.55
C ARG A 248 -15.29 3.48 -16.38
N TYR A 249 -14.87 4.02 -15.22
CA TYR A 249 -13.45 4.17 -14.92
C TYR A 249 -12.74 2.80 -14.85
N LEU A 250 -13.35 1.80 -14.21
CA LEU A 250 -12.80 0.43 -14.19
C LEU A 250 -12.65 -0.13 -15.60
N ASP A 251 -13.69 -0.01 -16.45
CA ASP A 251 -13.64 -0.53 -17.82
C ASP A 251 -12.52 0.13 -18.63
N GLU A 252 -12.39 1.45 -18.52
CA GLU A 252 -11.43 2.22 -19.31
C GLU A 252 -9.98 2.09 -18.81
N TRP A 253 -9.76 2.11 -17.48
CA TRP A 253 -8.43 2.28 -16.91
C TRP A 253 -7.88 1.06 -16.18
N VAL A 254 -8.72 0.09 -15.87
CA VAL A 254 -8.35 -1.08 -15.09
C VAL A 254 -8.52 -2.37 -15.87
N LEU A 255 -9.69 -2.63 -16.43
CA LEU A 255 -10.04 -3.91 -17.07
C LEU A 255 -9.47 -4.03 -18.48
N THR A 256 -9.37 -2.91 -19.22
CA THR A 256 -8.76 -2.90 -20.54
C THR A 256 -7.23 -2.75 -20.41
N PRO A 257 -6.41 -3.76 -20.77
CA PRO A 257 -4.96 -3.64 -20.72
C PRO A 257 -4.51 -2.57 -21.72
N ARG A 258 -3.98 -1.45 -21.25
CA ARG A 258 -3.36 -0.46 -22.12
C ARG A 258 -1.94 -0.88 -22.44
N LYS A 259 -1.55 -0.85 -23.71
CA LYS A 259 -0.23 -1.27 -24.23
C LYS A 259 0.94 -0.37 -23.79
N SER A 260 0.73 0.66 -23.08
CA SER A 260 1.65 1.56 -22.33
C SER A 260 0.90 2.85 -22.00
N PHE A 261 1.16 3.40 -20.83
CA PHE A 261 0.79 4.78 -20.52
C PHE A 261 1.79 5.68 -21.24
N SER A 262 1.56 5.99 -22.52
CA SER A 262 2.36 7.01 -23.21
C SER A 262 2.08 8.38 -22.61
N PRO A 263 3.11 9.21 -22.35
CA PRO A 263 2.87 10.59 -21.96
C PRO A 263 2.13 11.32 -23.08
N ALA A 264 1.15 12.13 -22.69
CA ALA A 264 0.58 13.13 -23.59
C ALA A 264 1.62 14.25 -23.81
#